data_ea1dbdd983799e04c02ceff86883037b
#
_entry.id   ea1dbdd983799e04c02ceff86883037b
#
_cell.length_a   1.000
_cell.length_b   1.000
_cell.length_c   1.000
_cell.angle_alpha   90.00
_cell.angle_beta   90.00
_cell.angle_gamma   90.00
#
_symmetry.space_group_name_H-M   'P 1'
#
loop_
_entity.id
_entity.type
_entity.pdbx_description
1 polymer ?
#
loop_
_entity_poly.entity_id
_entity_poly.type
_entity_poly.pdbx_seq_one_letter_code
_entity_poly.pdbx_strand_id
1 'polypeptide(L)'
;MAVTAAATRLGTEPFETDQVKELRPNWSPEEAKIAIQAIYRQVLGNDHLMASERLGPLESLLCNGSLSIREFVRALAKSELYKTKFLYPHFHTRVIELNFKHLLGRAPYDEAEVIEHLDRYQNEGYEADIDSYIDSKEYEQSFGDHIVPYFRGFATQTSQKIAGFPRMFQLYRGYATSDRSQISQKSSRLATDLAQSSVSAVVAMSGSSEGFAYKPAAQGTSPNKAFSRPMKNSSGRLYRIEVACMNLPRYPKVRRINNAYIVPFNELNSTLQRIQKMGGKVASITQA
;
A
#
# COMPACT_ATOMS: atom_id res chain seq x y z
N MET A 1 -16.66 2.95 13.80
CA MET A 1 -15.32 2.43 13.49
C MET A 1 -14.30 3.51 13.84
N ALA A 2 -13.26 3.19 14.58
CA ALA A 2 -12.25 4.19 14.94
C ALA A 2 -11.15 4.16 13.86
N VAL A 3 -11.19 5.09 12.94
CA VAL A 3 -10.06 5.36 12.04
C VAL A 3 -9.16 6.38 12.70
N THR A 4 -7.87 6.15 12.71
CA THR A 4 -6.91 7.04 13.36
C THR A 4 -6.73 8.35 12.59
N ALA A 5 -6.29 9.42 13.24
CA ALA A 5 -5.95 10.68 12.57
C ALA A 5 -4.88 10.51 11.47
N ALA A 6 -4.02 9.48 11.57
CA ALA A 6 -3.07 9.11 10.52
C ALA A 6 -3.77 8.56 9.28
N ALA A 7 -4.84 7.76 9.44
CA ALA A 7 -5.63 7.24 8.33
C ALA A 7 -6.32 8.38 7.55
N THR A 8 -6.88 9.35 8.24
CA THR A 8 -7.47 10.55 7.64
C THR A 8 -6.44 11.32 6.80
N ARG A 9 -5.23 11.54 7.33
CA ARG A 9 -4.12 12.19 6.59
C ARG A 9 -3.68 11.40 5.36
N LEU A 10 -3.86 10.10 5.35
CA LEU A 10 -3.53 9.22 4.24
C LEU A 10 -4.63 9.17 3.16
N GLY A 11 -5.69 9.95 3.28
CA GLY A 11 -6.76 10.01 2.29
C GLY A 11 -7.75 8.85 2.38
N THR A 12 -7.90 8.23 3.54
CA THR A 12 -8.89 7.17 3.79
C THR A 12 -10.22 7.69 4.33
N GLU A 13 -10.31 8.99 4.55
CA GLU A 13 -11.51 9.68 5.04
C GLU A 13 -12.79 9.32 4.26
N PRO A 14 -12.78 9.18 2.91
CA PRO A 14 -13.97 8.75 2.18
C PRO A 14 -14.48 7.36 2.56
N PHE A 15 -13.64 6.52 3.14
CA PHE A 15 -14.02 5.16 3.57
C PHE A 15 -14.51 5.10 5.02
N GLU A 16 -14.30 6.16 5.82
CA GLU A 16 -14.87 6.29 7.16
C GLU A 16 -16.37 6.58 7.12
N THR A 17 -16.77 7.39 6.16
CA THR A 17 -18.15 7.88 6.01
C THR A 17 -18.95 7.11 4.99
N ASP A 18 -18.32 6.19 4.25
CA ASP A 18 -19.02 5.39 3.24
C ASP A 18 -20.07 4.53 3.94
N GLN A 19 -21.32 4.91 3.72
CA GLN A 19 -22.45 4.11 4.17
C GLN A 19 -22.37 2.75 3.47
N VAL A 20 -22.49 1.70 4.25
CA VAL A 20 -22.61 0.35 3.74
C VAL A 20 -23.75 0.31 2.73
N LYS A 21 -23.43 -0.06 1.48
CA LYS A 21 -24.45 -0.17 0.43
C LYS A 21 -25.04 -1.55 0.47
N GLU A 22 -26.27 -1.61 0.91
CA GLU A 22 -27.05 -2.83 1.02
C GLU A 22 -28.21 -2.80 0.03
N LEU A 23 -28.44 -3.88 -0.68
CA LEU A 23 -29.60 -4.06 -1.54
C LEU A 23 -30.62 -4.94 -0.80
N ARG A 24 -31.59 -4.32 -0.17
CA ARG A 24 -32.64 -5.02 0.59
C ARG A 24 -33.70 -5.60 -0.33
N PRO A 25 -34.41 -6.65 0.09
CA PRO A 25 -35.58 -7.12 -0.66
C PRO A 25 -36.54 -5.97 -0.95
N ASN A 26 -37.11 -5.92 -2.16
CA ASN A 26 -37.97 -4.84 -2.68
C ASN A 26 -37.26 -3.52 -3.02
N TRP A 27 -36.00 -3.59 -3.48
CA TRP A 27 -35.26 -2.44 -3.95
C TRP A 27 -35.87 -1.79 -5.19
N SER A 28 -35.61 -0.50 -5.35
CA SER A 28 -35.94 0.23 -6.57
C SER A 28 -34.87 0.00 -7.67
N PRO A 29 -35.22 0.16 -8.95
CA PRO A 29 -34.23 0.06 -10.03
C PRO A 29 -33.06 1.05 -9.90
N GLU A 30 -33.29 2.18 -9.24
CA GLU A 30 -32.23 3.18 -8.98
C GLU A 30 -31.24 2.70 -7.92
N GLU A 31 -31.74 2.07 -6.85
CA GLU A 31 -30.88 1.46 -5.83
C GLU A 31 -30.03 0.32 -6.43
N ALA A 32 -30.61 -0.50 -7.30
CA ALA A 32 -29.86 -1.54 -8.01
C ALA A 32 -28.73 -0.93 -8.88
N LYS A 33 -28.98 0.14 -9.59
CA LYS A 33 -27.94 0.83 -10.38
C LYS A 33 -26.82 1.40 -9.51
N ILE A 34 -27.14 1.97 -8.36
CA ILE A 34 -26.17 2.48 -7.38
C ILE A 34 -25.33 1.31 -6.83
N ALA A 35 -25.95 0.18 -6.50
CA ALA A 35 -25.26 -1.02 -6.05
C ALA A 35 -24.32 -1.55 -7.14
N ILE A 36 -24.77 -1.66 -8.39
CA ILE A 36 -23.96 -2.11 -9.53
C ILE A 36 -22.72 -1.21 -9.71
N GLN A 37 -22.88 0.11 -9.66
CA GLN A 37 -21.75 1.04 -9.76
C GLN A 37 -20.76 0.84 -8.62
N ALA A 38 -21.27 0.64 -7.40
CA ALA A 38 -20.42 0.40 -6.24
C ALA A 38 -19.67 -0.92 -6.34
N ILE A 39 -20.32 -1.99 -6.83
CA ILE A 39 -19.67 -3.29 -7.05
C ILE A 39 -18.56 -3.17 -8.09
N TYR A 40 -18.82 -2.56 -9.22
CA TYR A 40 -17.79 -2.36 -10.24
C TYR A 40 -16.61 -1.55 -9.68
N ARG A 41 -16.89 -0.47 -8.96
CA ARG A 41 -15.84 0.35 -8.36
C ARG A 41 -14.97 -0.43 -7.39
N GLN A 42 -15.58 -1.24 -6.53
CA GLN A 42 -14.87 -2.04 -5.53
C GLN A 42 -14.10 -3.21 -6.17
N VAL A 43 -14.80 -4.04 -6.95
CA VAL A 43 -14.22 -5.27 -7.51
C VAL A 43 -13.19 -4.98 -8.61
N LEU A 44 -13.39 -3.94 -9.40
CA LEU A 44 -12.41 -3.53 -10.44
C LEU A 44 -11.35 -2.54 -9.91
N GLY A 45 -11.19 -2.38 -8.59
CA GLY A 45 -10.12 -1.59 -8.00
C GLY A 45 -10.14 -0.12 -8.44
N ASN A 46 -11.32 0.50 -8.49
CA ASN A 46 -11.54 1.88 -8.91
C ASN A 46 -11.08 2.16 -10.36
N ASP A 47 -11.11 1.15 -11.23
CA ASP A 47 -10.78 1.34 -12.65
C ASP A 47 -11.92 2.02 -13.39
N HIS A 48 -11.58 2.79 -14.43
CA HIS A 48 -12.59 3.35 -15.32
C HIS A 48 -13.18 2.24 -16.18
N LEU A 49 -14.50 2.09 -16.12
CA LEU A 49 -15.22 1.08 -16.88
C LEU A 49 -15.83 1.70 -18.12
N MET A 50 -15.43 1.20 -19.29
CA MET A 50 -16.04 1.60 -20.57
C MET A 50 -17.44 1.01 -20.70
N ALA A 51 -18.32 1.67 -21.42
CA ALA A 51 -19.67 1.16 -21.65
C ALA A 51 -19.69 -0.25 -22.30
N SER A 52 -18.70 -0.52 -23.15
CA SER A 52 -18.52 -1.84 -23.79
C SER A 52 -18.03 -2.94 -22.86
N GLU A 53 -17.43 -2.59 -21.74
CA GLU A 53 -16.91 -3.55 -20.74
C GLU A 53 -17.99 -3.96 -19.72
N ARG A 54 -19.13 -3.28 -19.71
CA ARG A 54 -20.20 -3.58 -18.77
C ARG A 54 -20.85 -4.93 -19.06
N LEU A 55 -21.11 -5.68 -18.00
CA LEU A 55 -21.72 -6.99 -18.08
C LEU A 55 -23.27 -6.89 -18.06
N GLY A 56 -23.84 -6.32 -19.13
CA GLY A 56 -25.28 -6.05 -19.25
C GLY A 56 -26.20 -7.21 -18.85
N PRO A 57 -25.95 -8.45 -19.27
CA PRO A 57 -26.74 -9.59 -18.83
C PRO A 57 -26.77 -9.79 -17.31
N LEU A 58 -25.62 -9.69 -16.64
CA LEU A 58 -25.55 -9.81 -15.18
C LEU A 58 -26.22 -8.65 -14.47
N GLU A 59 -26.08 -7.42 -14.99
CA GLU A 59 -26.75 -6.24 -14.46
C GLU A 59 -28.27 -6.41 -14.53
N SER A 60 -28.78 -6.94 -15.63
CA SER A 60 -30.21 -7.21 -15.81
C SER A 60 -30.74 -8.26 -14.82
N LEU A 61 -29.97 -9.32 -14.60
CA LEU A 61 -30.33 -10.37 -13.62
C LEU A 61 -30.39 -9.82 -12.19
N LEU A 62 -29.43 -8.96 -11.81
CA LEU A 62 -29.46 -8.29 -10.51
C LEU A 62 -30.66 -7.34 -10.39
N CYS A 63 -30.91 -6.51 -11.41
CA CYS A 63 -32.04 -5.60 -11.42
C CYS A 63 -33.40 -6.32 -11.32
N ASN A 64 -33.51 -7.50 -11.90
CA ASN A 64 -34.71 -8.33 -11.85
C ASN A 64 -34.85 -9.16 -10.57
N GLY A 65 -33.87 -9.09 -9.66
CA GLY A 65 -33.89 -9.87 -8.41
C GLY A 65 -33.58 -11.35 -8.57
N SER A 66 -33.11 -11.77 -9.75
CA SER A 66 -32.75 -13.18 -10.00
C SER A 66 -31.34 -13.53 -9.51
N LEU A 67 -30.54 -12.52 -9.14
CA LEU A 67 -29.17 -12.67 -8.69
C LEU A 67 -28.96 -11.86 -7.40
N SER A 68 -28.27 -12.43 -6.43
CA SER A 68 -27.85 -11.68 -5.24
C SER A 68 -26.60 -10.85 -5.53
N ILE A 69 -26.26 -9.89 -4.66
CA ILE A 69 -25.00 -9.15 -4.76
C ILE A 69 -23.81 -10.11 -4.71
N ARG A 70 -23.84 -11.11 -3.81
CA ARG A 70 -22.78 -12.12 -3.68
C ARG A 70 -22.54 -12.85 -5.01
N GLU A 71 -23.61 -13.33 -5.66
CA GLU A 71 -23.50 -14.02 -6.93
C GLU A 71 -23.07 -13.07 -8.08
N PHE A 72 -23.50 -11.83 -8.06
CA PHE A 72 -23.00 -10.83 -9.02
C PHE A 72 -21.49 -10.58 -8.85
N VAL A 73 -21.00 -10.43 -7.63
CA VAL A 73 -19.57 -10.29 -7.33
C VAL A 73 -18.80 -11.53 -7.78
N ARG A 74 -19.32 -12.73 -7.54
CA ARG A 74 -18.76 -14.01 -8.00
C ARG A 74 -18.62 -14.05 -9.52
N ALA A 75 -19.71 -13.77 -10.22
CA ALA A 75 -19.73 -13.77 -11.67
C ALA A 75 -18.79 -12.71 -12.27
N LEU A 76 -18.73 -11.52 -11.67
CA LEU A 76 -17.81 -10.45 -12.08
C LEU A 76 -16.35 -10.86 -11.88
N ALA A 77 -15.99 -11.42 -10.72
CA ALA A 77 -14.64 -11.87 -10.41
C ALA A 77 -14.17 -13.02 -11.32
N LYS A 78 -15.09 -13.89 -11.76
CA LYS A 78 -14.81 -14.98 -12.71
C LYS A 78 -14.84 -14.52 -14.17
N SER A 79 -15.33 -13.32 -14.46
CA SER A 79 -15.47 -12.82 -15.82
C SER A 79 -14.11 -12.63 -16.53
N GLU A 80 -14.13 -12.71 -17.85
CA GLU A 80 -12.95 -12.44 -18.66
C GLU A 80 -12.46 -10.99 -18.50
N LEU A 81 -13.36 -10.07 -18.18
CA LEU A 81 -13.03 -8.69 -17.87
C LEU A 81 -12.07 -8.61 -16.67
N TYR A 82 -12.40 -9.30 -15.58
CA TYR A 82 -11.55 -9.32 -14.38
C TYR A 82 -10.20 -10.01 -14.65
N LYS A 83 -10.22 -11.14 -15.35
CA LYS A 83 -9.01 -11.89 -15.72
C LYS A 83 -8.07 -11.05 -16.58
N THR A 84 -8.60 -10.34 -17.57
CA THR A 84 -7.80 -9.46 -18.45
C THR A 84 -7.22 -8.27 -17.69
N LYS A 85 -7.95 -7.72 -16.73
CA LYS A 85 -7.48 -6.57 -15.96
C LYS A 85 -6.45 -6.97 -14.88
N PHE A 86 -6.61 -8.10 -14.21
CA PHE A 86 -5.85 -8.43 -13.01
C PHE A 86 -5.09 -9.77 -13.07
N LEU A 87 -5.65 -10.83 -13.67
CA LEU A 87 -5.00 -12.14 -13.67
C LEU A 87 -3.84 -12.21 -14.66
N TYR A 88 -4.09 -11.92 -15.94
CA TYR A 88 -3.09 -12.11 -16.99
C TYR A 88 -1.89 -11.15 -16.90
N PRO A 89 -2.04 -9.88 -16.52
CA PRO A 89 -0.91 -8.95 -16.49
C PRO A 89 -0.05 -9.02 -15.24
N HIS A 90 -0.50 -9.72 -14.17
CA HIS A 90 0.17 -9.68 -12.87
C HIS A 90 0.76 -11.03 -12.46
N PHE A 91 1.75 -10.98 -11.58
CA PHE A 91 2.26 -12.15 -10.89
C PHE A 91 1.18 -12.74 -9.96
N HIS A 92 1.15 -14.05 -9.79
CA HIS A 92 0.06 -14.72 -9.06
C HIS A 92 -0.07 -14.26 -7.61
N THR A 93 1.04 -14.09 -6.91
CA THR A 93 1.04 -13.51 -5.56
C THR A 93 0.42 -12.11 -5.51
N ARG A 94 0.60 -11.32 -6.58
CA ARG A 94 -0.04 -10.01 -6.69
C ARG A 94 -1.55 -10.14 -6.94
N VAL A 95 -1.98 -11.12 -7.71
CA VAL A 95 -3.41 -11.39 -7.93
C VAL A 95 -4.09 -11.74 -6.61
N ILE A 96 -3.47 -12.56 -5.77
CA ILE A 96 -3.98 -12.91 -4.44
C ILE A 96 -4.14 -11.65 -3.57
N GLU A 97 -3.14 -10.77 -3.52
CA GLU A 97 -3.24 -9.48 -2.80
C GLU A 97 -4.43 -8.64 -3.28
N LEU A 98 -4.64 -8.59 -4.61
CA LEU A 98 -5.75 -7.86 -5.20
C LEU A 98 -7.09 -8.52 -4.90
N ASN A 99 -7.19 -9.85 -4.93
CA ASN A 99 -8.39 -10.58 -4.57
C ASN A 99 -8.80 -10.31 -3.11
N PHE A 100 -7.85 -10.34 -2.16
CA PHE A 100 -8.11 -9.96 -0.77
C PHE A 100 -8.65 -8.52 -0.66
N LYS A 101 -8.06 -7.59 -1.39
CA LYS A 101 -8.48 -6.19 -1.39
C LYS A 101 -9.85 -5.99 -2.03
N HIS A 102 -10.09 -6.60 -3.19
CA HIS A 102 -11.30 -6.39 -3.99
C HIS A 102 -12.51 -7.14 -3.42
N LEU A 103 -12.33 -8.39 -2.99
CA LEU A 103 -13.41 -9.25 -2.56
C LEU A 103 -13.64 -9.19 -1.04
N LEU A 104 -12.58 -9.22 -0.23
CA LEU A 104 -12.67 -9.18 1.22
C LEU A 104 -12.46 -7.77 1.82
N GLY A 105 -12.03 -6.80 1.02
CA GLY A 105 -11.83 -5.41 1.45
C GLY A 105 -10.68 -5.21 2.43
N ARG A 106 -9.76 -6.17 2.56
CA ARG A 106 -8.59 -6.13 3.44
C ARG A 106 -7.31 -6.62 2.77
N ALA A 107 -6.19 -6.42 3.42
CA ALA A 107 -4.94 -7.07 3.04
C ALA A 107 -4.83 -8.46 3.70
N PRO A 108 -4.03 -9.40 3.14
CA PRO A 108 -3.72 -10.65 3.80
C PRO A 108 -3.04 -10.42 5.15
N TYR A 109 -3.41 -11.23 6.15
CA TYR A 109 -2.86 -11.13 7.51
C TYR A 109 -1.53 -11.87 7.66
N ASP A 110 -1.39 -13.00 7.00
CA ASP A 110 -0.22 -13.87 7.14
C ASP A 110 0.19 -14.45 5.78
N GLU A 111 1.42 -14.94 5.69
CA GLU A 111 1.91 -15.66 4.51
C GLU A 111 1.12 -16.95 4.27
N ALA A 112 0.63 -17.58 5.34
CA ALA A 112 -0.17 -18.80 5.25
C ALA A 112 -1.44 -18.61 4.38
N GLU A 113 -2.11 -17.46 4.48
CA GLU A 113 -3.27 -17.14 3.63
C GLU A 113 -2.87 -17.08 2.14
N VAL A 114 -1.69 -16.52 1.85
CA VAL A 114 -1.21 -16.45 0.46
C VAL A 114 -0.83 -17.82 -0.08
N ILE A 115 -0.21 -18.66 0.75
CA ILE A 115 0.16 -20.04 0.37
C ILE A 115 -1.11 -20.87 0.12
N GLU A 116 -2.11 -20.78 0.98
CA GLU A 116 -3.38 -21.50 0.83
C GLU A 116 -4.05 -21.21 -0.52
N HIS A 117 -4.15 -19.94 -0.88
CA HIS A 117 -4.75 -19.53 -2.16
C HIS A 117 -3.88 -19.89 -3.36
N LEU A 118 -2.53 -19.83 -3.21
CA LEU A 118 -1.62 -20.28 -4.26
C LEU A 118 -1.76 -21.78 -4.53
N ASP A 119 -1.82 -22.60 -3.48
CA ASP A 119 -2.00 -24.05 -3.58
C ASP A 119 -3.35 -24.39 -4.18
N ARG A 120 -4.41 -23.70 -3.76
CA ARG A 120 -5.75 -23.89 -4.32
C ARG A 120 -5.79 -23.56 -5.81
N TYR A 121 -5.20 -22.45 -6.20
CA TYR A 121 -5.12 -22.07 -7.61
C TYR A 121 -4.37 -23.14 -8.44
N GLN A 122 -3.27 -23.69 -7.93
CA GLN A 122 -2.47 -24.69 -8.64
C GLN A 122 -3.21 -26.03 -8.76
N ASN A 123 -3.94 -26.43 -7.74
CA ASN A 123 -4.58 -27.74 -7.69
C ASN A 123 -6.01 -27.74 -8.27
N GLU A 124 -6.78 -26.68 -8.05
CA GLU A 124 -8.20 -26.61 -8.36
C GLU A 124 -8.54 -25.55 -9.43
N GLY A 125 -7.62 -24.63 -9.69
CA GLY A 125 -7.76 -23.59 -10.71
C GLY A 125 -8.33 -22.27 -10.17
N TYR A 126 -8.38 -21.28 -11.08
CA TYR A 126 -8.76 -19.89 -10.76
C TYR A 126 -10.18 -19.77 -10.18
N GLU A 127 -11.14 -20.48 -10.77
CA GLU A 127 -12.54 -20.32 -10.37
C GLU A 127 -12.81 -20.85 -8.97
N ALA A 128 -12.16 -21.94 -8.58
CA ALA A 128 -12.24 -22.50 -7.24
C ALA A 128 -11.55 -21.56 -6.22
N ASP A 129 -10.44 -20.92 -6.61
CA ASP A 129 -9.80 -19.92 -5.77
C ASP A 129 -10.73 -18.72 -5.51
N ILE A 130 -11.41 -18.18 -6.54
CA ILE A 130 -12.40 -17.11 -6.36
C ILE A 130 -13.56 -17.54 -5.48
N ASP A 131 -14.08 -18.76 -5.68
CA ASP A 131 -15.16 -19.29 -4.83
C ASP A 131 -14.75 -19.35 -3.37
N SER A 132 -13.51 -19.70 -3.08
CA SER A 132 -13.01 -19.80 -1.72
C SER A 132 -13.03 -18.47 -0.94
N TYR A 133 -12.80 -17.33 -1.62
CA TYR A 133 -12.97 -16.01 -0.99
C TYR A 133 -14.43 -15.72 -0.68
N ILE A 134 -15.33 -15.98 -1.64
CA ILE A 134 -16.73 -15.58 -1.56
C ILE A 134 -17.54 -16.53 -0.65
N ASP A 135 -17.15 -17.80 -0.58
CA ASP A 135 -17.79 -18.79 0.30
C ASP A 135 -17.13 -18.87 1.68
N SER A 136 -16.13 -18.01 1.95
CA SER A 136 -15.52 -17.94 3.26
C SER A 136 -16.49 -17.44 4.32
N LYS A 137 -16.34 -17.95 5.54
CA LYS A 137 -17.09 -17.45 6.72
C LYS A 137 -16.87 -15.94 6.93
N GLU A 138 -15.70 -15.44 6.55
CA GLU A 138 -15.37 -14.04 6.65
C GLU A 138 -16.21 -13.18 5.71
N TYR A 139 -16.39 -13.62 4.47
CA TYR A 139 -17.25 -12.94 3.50
C TYR A 139 -18.70 -12.94 3.97
N GLU A 140 -19.20 -14.09 4.38
CA GLU A 140 -20.57 -14.26 4.86
C GLU A 140 -20.87 -13.36 6.08
N GLN A 141 -19.97 -13.31 7.05
CA GLN A 141 -20.13 -12.46 8.24
C GLN A 141 -20.02 -10.96 7.94
N SER A 142 -19.25 -10.58 6.92
CA SER A 142 -18.97 -9.19 6.61
C SER A 142 -19.95 -8.58 5.61
N PHE A 143 -20.38 -9.36 4.63
CA PHE A 143 -21.16 -8.86 3.50
C PHE A 143 -22.45 -9.67 3.28
N GLY A 144 -22.45 -10.96 3.60
CA GLY A 144 -23.59 -11.83 3.33
C GLY A 144 -23.97 -11.83 1.85
N ASP A 145 -25.29 -11.89 1.56
CA ASP A 145 -25.82 -11.96 0.19
C ASP A 145 -26.23 -10.58 -0.37
N HIS A 146 -26.36 -9.55 0.50
CA HIS A 146 -27.02 -8.29 0.16
C HIS A 146 -26.15 -7.05 0.28
N ILE A 147 -24.95 -7.17 0.86
CA ILE A 147 -24.06 -6.03 1.08
C ILE A 147 -22.97 -6.01 0.00
N VAL A 148 -22.78 -4.85 -0.61
CA VAL A 148 -21.68 -4.61 -1.54
C VAL A 148 -20.36 -4.66 -0.77
N PRO A 149 -19.35 -5.45 -1.20
CA PRO A 149 -18.03 -5.41 -0.58
C PRO A 149 -17.46 -4.00 -0.51
N TYR A 150 -16.81 -3.68 0.59
CA TYR A 150 -16.19 -2.38 0.84
C TYR A 150 -14.84 -2.53 1.54
N PHE A 151 -14.01 -1.49 1.53
CA PHE A 151 -12.73 -1.51 2.21
C PHE A 151 -12.91 -1.45 3.72
N ARG A 152 -12.65 -2.55 4.40
CA ARG A 152 -12.70 -2.69 5.85
C ARG A 152 -11.34 -2.77 6.51
N GLY A 153 -10.27 -2.93 5.73
CA GLY A 153 -8.90 -3.03 6.24
C GLY A 153 -8.35 -1.76 6.88
N PHE A 154 -9.05 -0.62 6.73
CA PHE A 154 -8.73 0.65 7.40
C PHE A 154 -9.34 0.80 8.80
N ALA A 155 -10.22 -0.10 9.19
CA ALA A 155 -10.83 -0.10 10.52
C ALA A 155 -10.05 -1.04 11.45
N THR A 156 -9.82 -0.58 12.69
CA THR A 156 -9.27 -1.41 13.76
C THR A 156 -10.32 -1.64 14.84
N GLN A 157 -10.46 -2.86 15.27
CA GLN A 157 -11.35 -3.23 16.36
C GLN A 157 -10.58 -4.00 17.42
N THR A 158 -11.07 -3.97 18.65
CA THR A 158 -10.53 -4.77 19.75
C THR A 158 -10.59 -6.25 19.34
N SER A 159 -9.55 -7.02 19.60
CA SER A 159 -9.41 -8.44 19.27
C SER A 159 -9.21 -8.78 17.78
N GLN A 160 -9.00 -7.80 16.91
CA GLN A 160 -8.58 -8.05 15.52
C GLN A 160 -7.08 -7.90 15.35
N LYS A 161 -6.52 -8.64 14.37
CA LYS A 161 -5.10 -8.52 13.99
C LYS A 161 -4.83 -7.11 13.43
N ILE A 162 -3.92 -6.39 14.03
CA ILE A 162 -3.54 -5.02 13.62
C ILE A 162 -2.68 -5.04 12.35
N ALA A 163 -2.01 -6.16 12.04
CA ALA A 163 -1.10 -6.27 10.89
C ALA A 163 -1.78 -5.95 9.54
N GLY A 164 -3.07 -6.21 9.38
CA GLY A 164 -3.82 -5.87 8.17
C GLY A 164 -3.94 -4.37 7.91
N PHE A 165 -4.00 -3.56 8.96
CA PHE A 165 -4.15 -2.10 8.85
C PHE A 165 -2.98 -1.43 8.12
N PRO A 166 -1.71 -1.54 8.54
CA PRO A 166 -0.60 -0.95 7.81
C PRO A 166 -0.40 -1.58 6.42
N ARG A 167 -0.68 -2.88 6.25
CA ARG A 167 -0.59 -3.55 4.95
C ARG A 167 -1.62 -3.05 3.96
N MET A 168 -2.82 -2.71 4.42
CA MET A 168 -3.86 -2.15 3.56
C MET A 168 -3.42 -0.82 2.93
N PHE A 169 -2.68 0.04 3.64
CA PHE A 169 -2.13 1.27 3.08
C PHE A 169 -1.09 1.02 1.99
N GLN A 170 -0.38 -0.09 2.01
CA GLN A 170 0.53 -0.45 0.92
C GLN A 170 -0.21 -0.90 -0.33
N LEU A 171 -1.35 -1.55 -0.18
CA LEU A 171 -2.21 -1.95 -1.29
C LEU A 171 -3.02 -0.78 -1.85
N TYR A 172 -3.43 0.14 -0.98
CA TYR A 172 -4.25 1.29 -1.34
C TYR A 172 -3.40 2.49 -1.79
N ARG A 173 -3.73 3.07 -2.93
CA ARG A 173 -2.97 4.17 -3.55
C ARG A 173 -3.73 5.49 -3.63
N GLY A 174 -4.76 5.64 -2.84
CA GLY A 174 -5.66 6.78 -2.88
C GLY A 174 -6.90 6.53 -3.75
N TYR A 175 -7.95 7.25 -3.46
CA TYR A 175 -9.26 7.06 -4.11
C TYR A 175 -9.31 7.56 -5.56
N ALA A 176 -8.35 8.38 -5.97
CA ALA A 176 -8.25 8.92 -7.33
C ALA A 176 -7.45 8.02 -8.28
N THR A 177 -6.87 6.91 -7.78
CA THR A 177 -6.07 5.99 -8.58
C THR A 177 -6.74 4.64 -8.72
N SER A 178 -6.53 3.96 -9.86
CA SER A 178 -6.96 2.58 -10.05
C SER A 178 -5.81 1.59 -9.85
N ASP A 179 -6.14 0.35 -9.49
CA ASP A 179 -5.14 -0.70 -9.33
C ASP A 179 -4.49 -1.09 -10.66
N ARG A 180 -5.19 -0.88 -11.77
CA ARG A 180 -4.68 -1.12 -13.12
C ARG A 180 -3.72 -0.03 -13.60
N SER A 181 -3.91 1.23 -13.22
CA SER A 181 -3.10 2.37 -13.71
C SER A 181 -1.65 2.34 -13.24
N GLN A 182 -1.28 1.39 -12.40
CA GLN A 182 0.05 1.30 -11.81
C GLN A 182 0.98 0.48 -12.71
N ILE A 183 1.55 1.14 -13.70
CA ILE A 183 2.33 0.55 -14.80
C ILE A 183 3.55 -0.27 -14.32
N SER A 184 4.16 0.05 -13.19
CA SER A 184 5.41 -0.56 -12.75
C SER A 184 5.27 -1.74 -11.78
N GLN A 185 4.05 -2.15 -11.40
CA GLN A 185 3.88 -3.05 -10.26
C GLN A 185 3.08 -4.31 -10.59
N LYS A 186 3.67 -5.13 -11.45
CA LYS A 186 3.17 -6.49 -11.74
C LYS A 186 3.52 -7.50 -10.64
N SER A 187 4.47 -7.16 -9.78
CA SER A 187 4.94 -8.00 -8.67
C SER A 187 4.18 -7.69 -7.37
N SER A 188 4.19 -8.66 -6.45
CA SER A 188 3.64 -8.53 -5.10
C SER A 188 4.24 -7.34 -4.34
N ARG A 189 3.42 -6.67 -3.53
CA ARG A 189 3.84 -5.55 -2.67
C ARG A 189 4.10 -5.98 -1.24
N LEU A 190 3.41 -6.99 -0.80
CA LEU A 190 3.44 -7.46 0.59
C LEU A 190 4.31 -8.70 0.79
N ALA A 191 4.80 -9.33 -0.30
CA ALA A 191 5.52 -10.60 -0.21
C ALA A 191 6.67 -10.57 0.79
N THR A 192 7.48 -9.51 0.80
CA THR A 192 8.59 -9.37 1.74
C THR A 192 8.11 -9.21 3.18
N ASP A 193 7.09 -8.38 3.39
CA ASP A 193 6.55 -8.11 4.74
C ASP A 193 5.82 -9.33 5.30
N LEU A 194 5.15 -10.09 4.44
CA LEU A 194 4.48 -11.35 4.81
C LEU A 194 5.49 -12.43 5.15
N ALA A 195 6.48 -12.67 4.29
CA ALA A 195 7.51 -13.68 4.50
C ALA A 195 8.35 -13.44 5.77
N GLN A 196 8.55 -12.18 6.13
CA GLN A 196 9.30 -11.81 7.34
C GLN A 196 8.40 -11.61 8.57
N SER A 197 7.09 -11.77 8.43
CA SER A 197 6.11 -11.42 9.47
C SER A 197 6.31 -9.99 10.01
N SER A 198 6.82 -9.08 9.16
CA SER A 198 7.11 -7.71 9.54
C SER A 198 5.88 -6.81 9.41
N VAL A 199 5.88 -5.72 10.18
CA VAL A 199 4.85 -4.69 10.08
C VAL A 199 5.29 -3.67 9.04
N SER A 200 4.42 -3.41 8.07
CA SER A 200 4.66 -2.38 7.06
C SER A 200 4.61 -0.98 7.69
N ALA A 201 5.66 -0.21 7.51
CA ALA A 201 5.66 1.18 7.95
C ALA A 201 4.83 2.04 6.99
N VAL A 202 3.89 2.81 7.53
CA VAL A 202 3.02 3.71 6.76
C VAL A 202 3.34 5.14 7.11
N VAL A 203 3.99 5.83 6.18
CA VAL A 203 4.27 7.27 6.27
C VAL A 203 3.92 7.89 4.93
N ALA A 204 3.16 8.99 4.95
CA ALA A 204 2.91 9.77 3.73
C ALA A 204 4.22 10.39 3.26
N MET A 205 4.67 10.02 2.06
CA MET A 205 5.85 10.61 1.44
C MET A 205 5.44 11.82 0.62
N SER A 206 5.85 13.00 1.05
CA SER A 206 5.69 14.22 0.28
C SER A 206 6.52 14.13 -1.01
N GLY A 207 5.88 14.30 -2.17
CA GLY A 207 6.54 14.31 -3.48
C GLY A 207 6.92 12.94 -4.05
N SER A 208 6.47 11.84 -3.47
CA SER A 208 6.68 10.50 -4.02
C SER A 208 5.61 10.14 -5.05
N SER A 209 6.02 9.65 -6.22
CA SER A 209 5.12 9.07 -7.23
C SER A 209 4.51 7.72 -6.81
N GLU A 210 4.98 7.14 -5.72
CA GLU A 210 4.55 5.84 -5.22
C GLU A 210 3.36 5.92 -4.25
N GLY A 211 2.80 7.10 -4.05
CA GLY A 211 1.65 7.33 -3.18
C GLY A 211 1.99 7.31 -1.70
N PHE A 212 1.10 6.76 -0.88
CA PHE A 212 1.19 6.82 0.58
C PHE A 212 2.10 5.75 1.21
N ALA A 213 2.65 4.83 0.42
CA ALA A 213 3.50 3.77 0.97
C ALA A 213 4.91 4.30 1.24
N TYR A 214 5.36 4.18 2.48
CA TYR A 214 6.74 4.37 2.85
C TYR A 214 7.57 3.21 2.30
N LYS A 215 8.64 3.51 1.56
CA LYS A 215 9.68 2.51 1.28
C LYS A 215 10.57 2.40 2.51
N PRO A 216 10.57 1.27 3.22
CA PRO A 216 11.55 1.08 4.27
C PRO A 216 12.95 1.21 3.66
N ALA A 217 13.87 1.81 4.42
CA ALA A 217 15.28 1.80 4.03
C ALA A 217 15.70 0.34 3.78
N ALA A 218 16.50 0.12 2.74
CA ALA A 218 16.96 -1.22 2.38
C ALA A 218 17.47 -1.96 3.63
N GLN A 219 17.04 -3.22 3.79
CA GLN A 219 17.40 -4.03 4.94
C GLN A 219 18.91 -3.96 5.24
N GLY A 220 19.25 -3.81 6.50
CA GLY A 220 20.64 -3.69 6.94
C GLY A 220 21.12 -2.26 7.16
N THR A 221 20.28 -1.24 6.95
CA THR A 221 20.60 0.12 7.37
C THR A 221 20.29 0.28 8.86
N SER A 222 21.27 0.01 9.71
CA SER A 222 21.14 0.34 11.13
C SER A 222 20.92 1.87 11.30
N PRO A 223 20.26 2.34 12.37
CA PRO A 223 20.10 3.76 12.65
C PRO A 223 21.42 4.55 12.60
N ASN A 224 22.53 3.91 12.95
CA ASN A 224 23.87 4.49 12.84
C ASN A 224 24.34 4.69 11.40
N LYS A 225 23.77 3.98 10.43
CA LYS A 225 24.05 4.18 9.00
C LYS A 225 23.09 5.16 8.33
N ALA A 226 21.95 5.49 8.94
CA ALA A 226 21.03 6.50 8.42
C ALA A 226 21.65 7.91 8.44
N PHE A 227 22.58 8.17 9.34
CA PHE A 227 23.30 9.44 9.46
C PHE A 227 24.71 9.41 8.87
N SER A 228 25.23 8.25 8.54
CA SER A 228 26.49 8.09 7.82
C SER A 228 26.19 7.59 6.41
N ARG A 229 26.71 8.30 5.39
CA ARG A 229 26.78 7.74 4.02
C ARG A 229 27.33 6.31 4.10
N PRO A 230 26.78 5.35 3.34
CA PRO A 230 27.40 4.03 3.27
C PRO A 230 28.84 4.25 2.83
N MET A 231 29.76 3.98 3.75
CA MET A 231 31.17 3.97 3.41
C MET A 231 31.37 2.81 2.43
N LYS A 232 31.49 3.12 1.15
CA LYS A 232 32.04 2.18 0.18
C LYS A 232 33.37 1.73 0.77
N ASN A 233 33.45 0.47 1.20
CA ASN A 233 34.66 -0.28 1.55
C ASN A 233 35.97 0.53 1.49
N SER A 234 36.09 1.54 2.30
CA SER A 234 37.35 2.22 2.47
C SER A 234 37.95 1.64 3.75
N SER A 235 38.88 0.71 3.60
CA SER A 235 39.92 0.44 4.61
C SER A 235 40.72 1.72 4.93
N GLY A 236 40.12 2.87 4.68
CA GLY A 236 40.69 4.19 4.81
C GLY A 236 40.55 4.72 6.24
N ARG A 237 41.63 5.32 6.70
CA ARG A 237 41.69 6.06 7.97
C ARG A 237 40.60 7.11 8.04
N LEU A 238 39.87 7.16 9.16
CA LEU A 238 38.87 8.18 9.45
C LEU A 238 39.53 9.36 10.17
N TYR A 239 39.12 10.55 9.82
CA TYR A 239 39.59 11.79 10.44
C TYR A 239 38.43 12.57 11.03
N ARG A 240 38.61 13.02 12.25
CA ARG A 240 37.70 13.94 12.92
C ARG A 240 38.21 15.36 12.71
N ILE A 241 37.40 16.19 12.04
CA ILE A 241 37.68 17.58 11.79
C ILE A 241 36.83 18.45 12.73
N GLU A 242 37.44 19.18 13.62
CA GLU A 242 36.73 20.11 14.47
C GLU A 242 36.79 21.51 13.83
N VAL A 243 35.61 22.11 13.64
CA VAL A 243 35.46 23.39 12.95
C VAL A 243 34.85 24.39 13.90
N ALA A 244 35.51 25.55 13.99
CA ALA A 244 35.04 26.70 14.75
C ALA A 244 34.44 27.77 13.81
N CYS A 245 33.48 28.51 14.32
CA CYS A 245 32.92 29.70 13.69
C CYS A 245 32.29 29.48 12.32
N MET A 246 31.61 28.36 12.07
CA MET A 246 30.99 28.06 10.79
C MET A 246 29.62 28.73 10.65
N ASN A 247 29.31 29.25 9.46
CA ASN A 247 28.00 29.74 9.08
C ASN A 247 27.23 28.61 8.38
N LEU A 248 26.14 28.13 8.98
CA LEU A 248 25.30 27.13 8.36
C LEU A 248 24.28 27.77 7.39
N PRO A 249 24.00 27.16 6.24
CA PRO A 249 22.95 27.60 5.35
C PRO A 249 21.61 27.56 6.11
N ARG A 250 20.79 28.60 5.96
CA ARG A 250 19.51 28.82 6.66
C ARG A 250 19.59 29.25 8.13
N TYR A 251 20.79 29.44 8.70
CA TYR A 251 20.95 30.07 10.00
C TYR A 251 21.24 31.56 9.86
N PRO A 252 20.79 32.40 10.80
CA PRO A 252 21.15 33.84 10.79
C PRO A 252 22.66 33.99 10.77
N LYS A 253 23.19 34.83 9.89
CA LYS A 253 24.65 35.07 9.73
C LYS A 253 25.34 35.55 11.03
N VAL A 254 24.57 35.97 12.01
CA VAL A 254 25.06 36.43 13.32
C VAL A 254 25.45 35.28 14.25
N ARG A 255 24.91 34.07 14.04
CA ARG A 255 25.24 32.91 14.87
C ARG A 255 26.27 32.02 14.18
N ARG A 256 27.44 31.90 14.81
CA ARG A 256 28.51 31.01 14.42
C ARG A 256 28.45 29.75 15.31
N ILE A 257 28.60 28.58 14.70
CA ILE A 257 28.48 27.30 15.38
C ILE A 257 29.82 26.56 15.26
N ASN A 258 30.19 25.86 16.34
CA ASN A 258 31.27 24.88 16.32
C ASN A 258 30.69 23.54 15.98
N ASN A 259 31.29 22.82 15.03
CA ASN A 259 30.82 21.49 14.61
C ASN A 259 31.99 20.55 14.38
N ALA A 260 31.74 19.24 14.53
CA ALA A 260 32.75 18.21 14.26
C ALA A 260 32.25 17.30 13.12
N TYR A 261 33.13 16.99 12.17
CA TYR A 261 32.87 16.10 11.05
C TYR A 261 33.80 14.89 11.12
N ILE A 262 33.27 13.68 10.94
CA ILE A 262 34.07 12.47 10.76
C ILE A 262 34.06 12.14 9.27
N VAL A 263 35.23 12.15 8.65
CA VAL A 263 35.40 12.06 7.20
C VAL A 263 36.49 11.05 6.85
N PRO A 264 36.26 10.19 5.85
CA PRO A 264 37.33 9.34 5.34
C PRO A 264 38.41 10.17 4.63
N PHE A 265 39.62 9.65 4.60
CA PHE A 265 40.76 10.35 3.98
C PHE A 265 40.48 10.85 2.55
N ASN A 266 39.77 10.05 1.75
CA ASN A 266 39.44 10.38 0.37
C ASN A 266 38.56 11.63 0.22
N GLU A 267 37.72 11.93 1.23
CA GLU A 267 36.82 13.08 1.22
C GLU A 267 37.33 14.27 2.07
N LEU A 268 38.49 14.11 2.67
CA LEU A 268 39.05 15.10 3.58
C LEU A 268 39.23 16.45 2.88
N ASN A 269 39.83 16.45 1.70
CA ASN A 269 40.09 17.68 0.95
C ASN A 269 38.81 18.41 0.50
N SER A 270 37.86 17.66 -0.04
CA SER A 270 36.57 18.23 -0.46
C SER A 270 35.78 18.80 0.71
N THR A 271 35.87 18.16 1.87
CA THR A 271 35.22 18.63 3.10
C THR A 271 35.91 19.89 3.65
N LEU A 272 37.24 19.97 3.64
CA LEU A 272 37.95 21.15 4.02
C LEU A 272 37.62 22.35 3.13
N GLN A 273 37.57 22.18 1.81
CA GLN A 273 37.15 23.20 0.87
C GLN A 273 35.71 23.68 1.13
N ARG A 274 34.81 22.77 1.46
CA ARG A 274 33.43 23.11 1.80
C ARG A 274 33.36 23.94 3.10
N ILE A 275 34.14 23.57 4.12
CA ILE A 275 34.21 24.26 5.39
C ILE A 275 34.73 25.71 5.18
N GLN A 276 35.78 25.88 4.37
CA GLN A 276 36.32 27.20 4.03
C GLN A 276 35.32 28.07 3.28
N LYS A 277 34.59 27.50 2.29
CA LYS A 277 33.50 28.21 1.58
C LYS A 277 32.38 28.69 2.51
N MET A 278 32.13 27.93 3.60
CA MET A 278 31.14 28.32 4.62
C MET A 278 31.71 29.25 5.71
N GLY A 279 32.95 29.73 5.54
CA GLY A 279 33.59 30.64 6.48
C GLY A 279 34.01 30.00 7.81
N GLY A 280 34.04 28.68 7.90
CA GLY A 280 34.49 27.92 9.07
C GLY A 280 36.02 27.92 9.17
N LYS A 281 36.52 27.94 10.41
CA LYS A 281 37.94 27.76 10.71
C LYS A 281 38.17 26.37 11.24
N VAL A 282 39.08 25.63 10.66
CA VAL A 282 39.48 24.30 11.16
C VAL A 282 40.30 24.49 12.44
N ALA A 283 39.80 23.92 13.53
CA ALA A 283 40.46 23.99 14.84
C ALA A 283 41.43 22.82 15.04
N SER A 284 40.98 21.60 14.72
CA SER A 284 41.82 20.39 14.84
C SER A 284 41.43 19.37 13.78
N ILE A 285 42.40 18.52 13.40
CA ILE A 285 42.20 17.31 12.59
C ILE A 285 42.86 16.17 13.32
N THR A 286 42.07 15.25 13.84
CA THR A 286 42.56 14.07 14.56
C THR A 286 42.13 12.80 13.83
N GLN A 287 42.92 11.75 13.92
CA GLN A 287 42.50 10.43 13.43
C GLN A 287 41.44 9.88 14.38
N ALA A 288 40.28 9.45 13.82
CA ALA A 288 39.15 8.93 14.59
C ALA A 288 39.28 7.42 14.82
#